data_f2c65fec12ff3751b431f1fe155b4082
#
_entry.id   f2c65fec12ff3751b431f1fe155b4082
#
_cell.length_a   1.000
_cell.length_b   1.000
_cell.length_c   1.000
_cell.angle_alpha   90.00
_cell.angle_beta   90.00
_cell.angle_gamma   90.00
#
_symmetry.space_group_name_H-M   'P 1'
#
loop_
_entity.id
_entity.type
_entity.pdbx_description
1 polymer ?
#
loop_
_entity_poly.entity_id
_entity_poly.type
_entity_poly.pdbx_seq_one_letter_code
_entity_poly.pdbx_strand_id
1 'polypeptide(L)'
;MRKILFAALLLALTMTAALGEELPKAPVNMEIPPEAIPTQAEGELETYGLTFPEEMPLAARNFVLTARAQFEQHPFEKLPKANEYTQWYYRDKREIGWCSVFQIWCAYHSGLQLVRYKQDVEVAPGDCISAMEGRVGNVYYAFEEHGRWLQCDQVEAIPKPGYLVIYGVRGSTPYTHVAIVESVTELGDGVYELTTVEGNINSTIKRMNYRYDATPKKKYYNMSVVPEGEITQENCQYTLQKDTWYITGFCQTW
;
A
#
# COMPACT_ATOMS: atom_id res chain seq x y z
N MET A 1 -59.99 45.00 -3.87
CA MET A 1 -59.48 43.64 -4.11
C MET A 1 -58.11 43.76 -4.82
N ARG A 2 -57.05 43.62 -4.02
CA ARG A 2 -55.68 43.72 -4.54
C ARG A 2 -55.16 42.32 -4.83
N LYS A 3 -54.84 42.03 -6.10
CA LYS A 3 -54.18 40.79 -6.50
C LYS A 3 -52.72 40.92 -6.18
N ILE A 4 -52.23 40.09 -5.27
CA ILE A 4 -50.80 39.95 -4.97
C ILE A 4 -50.24 38.91 -5.95
N LEU A 5 -49.38 39.38 -6.87
CA LEU A 5 -48.61 38.50 -7.71
C LEU A 5 -47.41 37.96 -6.89
N PHE A 6 -47.38 36.66 -6.63
CA PHE A 6 -46.21 35.99 -6.14
C PHE A 6 -45.26 35.72 -7.34
N ALA A 7 -44.19 36.49 -7.43
CA ALA A 7 -43.08 36.16 -8.32
C ALA A 7 -42.23 35.05 -7.63
N ALA A 8 -42.36 33.83 -8.11
CA ALA A 8 -41.44 32.75 -7.72
C ALA A 8 -40.09 33.01 -8.40
N LEU A 9 -39.13 33.49 -7.62
CA LEU A 9 -37.74 33.60 -8.04
C LEU A 9 -37.15 32.18 -8.03
N LEU A 10 -37.10 31.58 -9.21
CA LEU A 10 -36.42 30.32 -9.42
C LEU A 10 -34.91 30.59 -9.35
N LEU A 11 -34.32 30.39 -8.17
CA LEU A 11 -32.88 30.40 -8.01
C LEU A 11 -32.36 29.09 -8.62
N ALA A 12 -32.01 29.16 -9.92
CA ALA A 12 -31.24 28.09 -10.54
C ALA A 12 -29.87 28.08 -9.87
N LEU A 13 -29.72 27.20 -8.85
CA LEU A 13 -28.41 26.77 -8.40
C LEU A 13 -27.78 26.02 -9.57
N THR A 14 -27.04 26.72 -10.39
CA THR A 14 -26.03 26.09 -11.24
C THR A 14 -24.99 25.49 -10.28
N MET A 15 -25.17 24.24 -9.90
CA MET A 15 -24.06 23.41 -9.47
C MET A 15 -23.11 23.35 -10.67
N THR A 16 -22.18 24.29 -10.76
CA THR A 16 -20.94 24.06 -11.46
C THR A 16 -20.32 22.87 -10.72
N ALA A 17 -20.51 21.68 -11.28
CA ALA A 17 -19.63 20.57 -10.97
C ALA A 17 -18.23 21.15 -11.14
N ALA A 18 -17.54 21.34 -10.01
CA ALA A 18 -16.11 21.55 -10.05
C ALA A 18 -15.59 20.32 -10.77
N LEU A 19 -15.27 20.49 -12.04
CA LEU A 19 -14.49 19.54 -12.82
C LEU A 19 -13.29 19.30 -11.93
N GLY A 20 -13.23 18.11 -11.33
CA GLY A 20 -12.15 17.78 -10.45
C GLY A 20 -10.86 18.06 -11.20
N GLU A 21 -10.10 19.04 -10.74
CA GLU A 21 -8.77 19.26 -11.29
C GLU A 21 -8.08 17.91 -11.29
N GLU A 22 -7.75 17.41 -12.48
CA GLU A 22 -6.96 16.20 -12.61
C GLU A 22 -5.70 16.44 -11.79
N LEU A 23 -5.55 15.63 -10.73
CA LEU A 23 -4.35 15.67 -9.91
C LEU A 23 -3.13 15.65 -10.84
N PRO A 24 -2.14 16.53 -10.63
CA PRO A 24 -0.93 16.53 -11.46
C PRO A 24 -0.40 15.11 -11.47
N LYS A 25 -0.42 14.50 -12.64
CA LYS A 25 0.04 13.11 -12.84
C LYS A 25 1.51 13.12 -12.50
N ALA A 26 1.91 12.29 -11.55
CA ALA A 26 3.33 12.02 -11.38
C ALA A 26 3.85 11.58 -12.76
N PRO A 27 5.04 12.02 -13.17
CA PRO A 27 5.54 11.74 -14.53
C PRO A 27 5.57 10.23 -14.76
N VAL A 28 4.99 9.81 -15.87
CA VAL A 28 4.79 8.39 -16.23
C VAL A 28 6.11 7.67 -16.45
N ASN A 29 7.13 8.39 -16.90
CA ASN A 29 8.49 7.91 -17.10
C ASN A 29 9.43 8.74 -16.22
N MET A 30 9.37 8.56 -14.91
CA MET A 30 10.44 9.05 -14.07
C MET A 30 11.60 8.06 -14.22
N GLU A 31 12.67 8.49 -14.87
CA GLU A 31 13.95 7.84 -14.68
C GLU A 31 14.27 7.91 -13.19
N ILE A 32 14.51 6.75 -12.60
CA ILE A 32 14.94 6.67 -11.20
C ILE A 32 16.33 7.26 -11.18
N PRO A 33 16.59 8.36 -10.45
CA PRO A 33 17.93 8.88 -10.35
C PRO A 33 18.87 7.77 -9.85
N PRO A 34 20.03 7.57 -10.43
CA PRO A 34 20.97 6.53 -10.01
C PRO A 34 21.26 6.56 -8.50
N GLU A 35 21.30 7.75 -7.92
CA GLU A 35 21.47 7.97 -6.47
C GLU A 35 20.27 7.57 -5.62
N ALA A 36 19.11 7.39 -6.24
CA ALA A 36 17.90 6.94 -5.55
C ALA A 36 17.75 5.41 -5.54
N ILE A 37 18.58 4.71 -6.29
CA ILE A 37 18.68 3.25 -6.26
C ILE A 37 19.70 2.91 -5.19
N PRO A 38 19.30 2.23 -4.09
CA PRO A 38 20.28 1.72 -3.14
C PRO A 38 21.21 0.76 -3.89
N THR A 39 22.42 1.18 -4.21
CA THR A 39 23.40 0.31 -4.85
C THR A 39 24.07 -0.51 -3.78
N GLN A 40 24.02 -1.83 -3.89
CA GLN A 40 24.78 -2.75 -3.03
C GLN A 40 26.31 -2.52 -3.10
N ALA A 41 26.78 -1.68 -4.02
CA ALA A 41 28.22 -1.49 -4.28
C ALA A 41 28.94 -0.61 -3.26
N GLU A 42 28.22 0.19 -2.46
CA GLU A 42 28.85 1.18 -1.58
C GLU A 42 28.51 1.04 -0.09
N GLY A 43 27.76 0.04 0.28
CA GLY A 43 27.40 -0.28 1.63
C GLY A 43 26.24 -1.27 1.61
N GLU A 44 26.38 -2.36 2.32
CA GLU A 44 25.26 -3.27 2.54
C GLU A 44 24.14 -2.45 3.18
N LEU A 45 22.97 -2.41 2.54
CA LEU A 45 21.78 -1.89 3.20
C LEU A 45 21.62 -2.67 4.50
N GLU A 46 21.41 -1.96 5.58
CA GLU A 46 21.15 -2.59 6.86
C GLU A 46 19.97 -3.53 6.72
N THR A 47 20.20 -4.82 6.96
CA THR A 47 19.18 -5.84 6.76
C THR A 47 18.17 -5.89 7.93
N TYR A 48 18.44 -5.19 9.02
CA TYR A 48 17.62 -5.19 10.24
C TYR A 48 17.34 -6.60 10.78
N GLY A 49 18.25 -7.55 10.52
CA GLY A 49 18.08 -8.96 10.86
C GLY A 49 17.08 -9.72 10.00
N LEU A 50 16.56 -9.11 8.92
CA LEU A 50 15.65 -9.75 7.97
C LEU A 50 16.40 -10.77 7.12
N THR A 51 15.75 -11.88 6.86
CA THR A 51 16.20 -12.90 5.90
C THR A 51 15.20 -12.95 4.75
N PHE A 52 15.71 -13.07 3.53
CA PHE A 52 14.90 -13.08 2.32
C PHE A 52 15.05 -14.43 1.58
N PRO A 53 14.01 -14.88 0.85
CA PRO A 53 14.14 -16.00 -0.06
C PRO A 53 15.30 -15.78 -1.05
N GLU A 54 16.01 -16.85 -1.37
CA GLU A 54 17.18 -16.78 -2.27
C GLU A 54 16.77 -16.24 -3.66
N GLU A 55 15.60 -16.68 -4.13
CA GLU A 55 15.04 -16.28 -5.42
C GLU A 55 14.50 -14.84 -5.45
N MET A 56 14.39 -14.15 -4.31
CA MET A 56 13.85 -12.80 -4.25
C MET A 56 14.78 -11.81 -4.93
N PRO A 57 14.31 -11.08 -5.96
CA PRO A 57 15.12 -10.11 -6.69
C PRO A 57 15.64 -8.98 -5.79
N LEU A 58 16.80 -8.44 -6.14
CA LEU A 58 17.43 -7.36 -5.39
C LEU A 58 16.51 -6.13 -5.22
N ALA A 59 15.83 -5.71 -6.27
CA ALA A 59 14.90 -4.58 -6.18
C ALA A 59 13.78 -4.83 -5.17
N ALA A 60 13.25 -6.05 -5.12
CA ALA A 60 12.21 -6.43 -4.15
C ALA A 60 12.75 -6.46 -2.71
N ARG A 61 13.98 -6.94 -2.50
CA ARG A 61 14.66 -6.85 -1.18
C ARG A 61 14.85 -5.40 -0.76
N ASN A 62 15.37 -4.58 -1.66
CA ASN A 62 15.55 -3.13 -1.44
C ASN A 62 14.23 -2.43 -1.12
N PHE A 63 13.12 -2.86 -1.73
CA PHE A 63 11.80 -2.32 -1.46
C PHE A 63 11.39 -2.52 0.00
N VAL A 64 11.58 -3.73 0.53
CA VAL A 64 11.34 -4.02 1.94
C VAL A 64 12.29 -3.23 2.85
N LEU A 65 13.58 -3.21 2.53
CA LEU A 65 14.58 -2.52 3.34
C LEU A 65 14.38 -1.00 3.34
N THR A 66 13.97 -0.43 2.22
CA THR A 66 13.62 1.01 2.14
C THR A 66 12.42 1.32 3.03
N ALA A 67 11.38 0.50 2.98
CA ALA A 67 10.22 0.69 3.86
C ALA A 67 10.59 0.55 5.33
N ARG A 68 11.43 -0.43 5.68
CA ARG A 68 11.93 -0.61 7.03
C ARG A 68 12.78 0.58 7.48
N ALA A 69 13.68 1.08 6.64
CA ALA A 69 14.48 2.27 6.95
C ALA A 69 13.62 3.50 7.25
N GLN A 70 12.53 3.69 6.49
CA GLN A 70 11.58 4.77 6.76
C GLN A 70 10.88 4.62 8.11
N PHE A 71 10.54 3.39 8.51
CA PHE A 71 10.01 3.15 9.86
C PHE A 71 11.06 3.49 10.93
N GLU A 72 12.32 3.10 10.77
CA GLU A 72 13.39 3.38 11.74
C GLU A 72 13.74 4.88 11.83
N GLN A 73 13.57 5.62 10.74
CA GLN A 73 13.74 7.07 10.74
C GLN A 73 12.60 7.81 11.44
N HIS A 74 11.37 7.28 11.38
CA HIS A 74 10.17 7.91 11.90
C HIS A 74 9.37 6.98 12.85
N PRO A 75 10.00 6.35 13.83
CA PRO A 75 9.33 5.37 14.67
C PRO A 75 8.24 6.05 15.49
N PHE A 76 6.97 5.74 15.18
CA PHE A 76 5.78 6.27 15.86
C PHE A 76 5.59 7.79 15.77
N GLU A 77 6.41 8.51 15.01
CA GLU A 77 6.25 9.93 14.76
C GLU A 77 4.97 10.20 13.99
N LYS A 78 4.19 11.19 14.46
CA LYS A 78 3.02 11.67 13.70
C LYS A 78 3.49 12.61 12.59
N LEU A 79 3.40 12.14 11.39
CA LEU A 79 3.66 12.95 10.20
C LEU A 79 2.41 13.75 9.81
N PRO A 80 2.54 15.00 9.37
CA PRO A 80 1.42 15.73 8.81
C PRO A 80 0.88 15.03 7.56
N LYS A 81 -0.38 15.26 7.19
CA LYS A 81 -0.92 14.70 5.94
C LYS A 81 -0.19 15.22 4.70
N ALA A 82 0.21 16.48 4.72
CA ALA A 82 1.11 17.07 3.72
C ALA A 82 2.57 16.82 4.10
N ASN A 83 2.99 15.56 4.14
CA ASN A 83 4.35 15.11 4.43
C ASN A 83 5.21 15.01 3.15
N GLU A 84 6.45 14.57 3.32
CA GLU A 84 7.40 14.41 2.21
C GLU A 84 6.91 13.48 1.11
N TYR A 85 6.25 12.36 1.46
CA TYR A 85 5.72 11.39 0.50
C TYR A 85 4.62 12.02 -0.37
N THR A 86 3.66 12.70 0.25
CA THR A 86 2.56 13.37 -0.48
C THR A 86 3.06 14.52 -1.32
N GLN A 87 3.98 15.33 -0.80
CA GLN A 87 4.59 16.44 -1.54
C GLN A 87 5.41 15.93 -2.73
N TRP A 88 6.15 14.84 -2.55
CA TRP A 88 6.88 14.22 -3.65
C TRP A 88 5.95 13.72 -4.76
N TYR A 89 4.86 13.03 -4.39
CA TYR A 89 3.95 12.41 -5.35
C TYR A 89 3.05 13.45 -6.04
N TYR A 90 2.39 14.32 -5.27
CA TYR A 90 1.42 15.28 -5.80
C TYR A 90 2.05 16.61 -6.24
N ARG A 91 3.31 16.89 -5.87
CA ARG A 91 4.00 18.16 -6.11
C ARG A 91 3.31 19.37 -5.46
N ASP A 92 2.46 19.14 -4.49
CA ASP A 92 1.77 20.17 -3.71
C ASP A 92 1.65 19.76 -2.22
N LYS A 93 1.10 20.66 -1.40
CA LYS A 93 0.88 20.41 0.04
C LYS A 93 -0.50 19.80 0.32
N ARG A 94 -0.90 18.84 -0.45
CA ARG A 94 -2.20 18.21 -0.36
C ARG A 94 -2.34 17.36 0.90
N GLU A 95 -3.42 17.59 1.65
CA GLU A 95 -3.73 16.84 2.86
C GLU A 95 -4.62 15.62 2.54
N ILE A 96 -4.03 14.51 2.18
CA ILE A 96 -4.72 13.29 1.75
C ILE A 96 -4.17 12.07 2.48
N GLY A 97 -4.93 10.95 2.46
CA GLY A 97 -4.41 9.65 2.89
C GLY A 97 -3.21 9.21 2.04
N TRP A 98 -2.13 8.76 2.69
CA TRP A 98 -0.86 8.55 2.03
C TRP A 98 -0.31 7.11 2.12
N CYS A 99 -1.16 6.13 2.47
CA CYS A 99 -0.72 4.73 2.49
C CYS A 99 -0.22 4.24 1.12
N SER A 100 -0.98 4.52 0.03
CA SER A 100 -0.54 4.18 -1.32
C SER A 100 0.68 4.99 -1.74
N VAL A 101 0.74 6.26 -1.38
CA VAL A 101 1.86 7.14 -1.74
C VAL A 101 3.16 6.71 -1.06
N PHE A 102 3.09 6.24 0.18
CA PHE A 102 4.23 5.71 0.90
C PHE A 102 4.84 4.49 0.18
N GLN A 103 4.02 3.52 -0.21
CA GLN A 103 4.53 2.36 -0.96
C GLN A 103 5.10 2.73 -2.33
N ILE A 104 4.52 3.73 -3.03
CA ILE A 104 5.06 4.22 -4.31
C ILE A 104 6.45 4.84 -4.10
N TRP A 105 6.59 5.65 -3.04
CA TRP A 105 7.86 6.28 -2.69
C TRP A 105 8.93 5.21 -2.42
N CYS A 106 8.61 4.21 -1.60
CA CYS A 106 9.51 3.09 -1.34
C CYS A 106 9.88 2.32 -2.61
N ALA A 107 8.89 2.03 -3.48
CA ALA A 107 9.10 1.32 -4.73
C ALA A 107 10.01 2.11 -5.70
N TYR A 108 9.78 3.42 -5.83
CA TYR A 108 10.58 4.30 -6.63
C TYR A 108 12.05 4.29 -6.20
N HIS A 109 12.30 4.46 -4.90
CA HIS A 109 13.65 4.50 -4.32
C HIS A 109 14.33 3.12 -4.27
N SER A 110 13.62 2.06 -4.63
CA SER A 110 14.14 0.69 -4.67
C SER A 110 14.31 0.13 -6.07
N GLY A 111 13.99 0.90 -7.09
CA GLY A 111 14.16 0.50 -8.48
C GLY A 111 13.09 -0.42 -9.03
N LEU A 112 11.89 -0.48 -8.43
CA LEU A 112 10.77 -1.18 -9.01
C LEU A 112 10.24 -0.39 -10.21
N GLN A 113 9.87 -1.11 -11.27
CA GLN A 113 9.16 -0.52 -12.41
C GLN A 113 7.77 -0.05 -11.94
N LEU A 114 7.46 1.22 -12.17
CA LEU A 114 6.19 1.79 -11.77
C LEU A 114 5.17 1.69 -12.91
N VAL A 115 4.07 1.00 -12.66
CA VAL A 115 2.97 0.78 -13.60
C VAL A 115 1.72 1.55 -13.17
N ARG A 116 0.83 1.87 -14.11
CA ARG A 116 -0.44 2.54 -13.82
C ARG A 116 -1.62 1.74 -14.37
N TYR A 117 -2.73 1.85 -13.68
CA TYR A 117 -4.00 1.35 -14.17
C TYR A 117 -4.38 2.02 -15.50
N LYS A 118 -4.80 1.25 -16.48
CA LYS A 118 -5.14 1.69 -17.84
C LYS A 118 -4.00 2.38 -18.60
N GLN A 119 -2.79 2.02 -18.27
CA GLN A 119 -1.63 2.45 -19.03
C GLN A 119 -0.96 1.22 -19.63
N ASP A 120 -0.77 1.25 -20.95
CA ASP A 120 -0.05 0.21 -21.66
C ASP A 120 1.44 0.34 -21.36
N VAL A 121 1.89 -0.42 -20.35
CA VAL A 121 3.29 -0.53 -19.94
C VAL A 121 3.68 -1.98 -20.07
N GLU A 122 4.70 -2.23 -20.87
CA GLU A 122 5.26 -3.57 -21.00
C GLU A 122 5.95 -3.98 -19.69
N VAL A 123 5.58 -5.14 -19.16
CA VAL A 123 6.18 -5.77 -17.98
C VAL A 123 6.71 -7.13 -18.41
N ALA A 124 8.03 -7.28 -18.39
CA ALA A 124 8.64 -8.56 -18.73
C ALA A 124 8.48 -9.58 -17.59
N PRO A 125 8.50 -10.88 -17.91
CA PRO A 125 8.57 -11.92 -16.89
C PRO A 125 9.81 -11.73 -16.01
N GLY A 126 9.62 -11.64 -14.69
CA GLY A 126 10.70 -11.40 -13.72
C GLY A 126 10.94 -9.94 -13.35
N ASP A 127 10.30 -8.98 -14.03
CA ASP A 127 10.38 -7.58 -13.60
C ASP A 127 9.74 -7.39 -12.22
N CYS A 128 10.38 -6.57 -11.41
CA CYS A 128 9.78 -6.11 -10.16
C CYS A 128 8.94 -4.87 -10.44
N ILE A 129 7.64 -4.93 -10.11
CA ILE A 129 6.71 -3.83 -10.37
C ILE A 129 6.06 -3.30 -9.10
N SER A 130 5.62 -2.06 -9.14
CA SER A 130 4.66 -1.50 -8.19
C SER A 130 3.71 -0.52 -8.87
N ALA A 131 2.52 -0.34 -8.29
CA ALA A 131 1.52 0.55 -8.86
C ALA A 131 1.80 2.01 -8.49
N MET A 132 1.91 2.88 -9.48
CA MET A 132 2.02 4.32 -9.31
C MET A 132 0.63 4.97 -9.16
N GLU A 133 -0.12 4.54 -8.13
CA GLU A 133 -1.52 4.88 -7.94
C GLU A 133 -1.80 5.37 -6.52
N GLY A 134 -2.20 6.63 -6.38
CA GLY A 134 -2.49 7.25 -5.08
C GLY A 134 -3.77 6.72 -4.40
N ARG A 135 -4.58 5.91 -5.09
CA ARG A 135 -5.79 5.28 -4.57
C ARG A 135 -5.64 3.77 -4.50
N VAL A 136 -5.95 3.17 -3.36
CA VAL A 136 -5.79 1.72 -3.15
C VAL A 136 -6.56 0.87 -4.17
N GLY A 137 -7.76 1.29 -4.56
CA GLY A 137 -8.52 0.59 -5.61
C GLY A 137 -7.80 0.56 -6.95
N ASN A 138 -7.11 1.63 -7.31
CA ASN A 138 -6.33 1.68 -8.55
C ASN A 138 -5.03 0.85 -8.43
N VAL A 139 -4.46 0.73 -7.23
CA VAL A 139 -3.34 -0.20 -6.98
C VAL A 139 -3.77 -1.62 -7.32
N TYR A 140 -4.93 -2.06 -6.80
CA TYR A 140 -5.52 -3.35 -7.13
C TYR A 140 -5.66 -3.54 -8.66
N TYR A 141 -6.32 -2.59 -9.34
CA TYR A 141 -6.57 -2.70 -10.79
C TYR A 141 -5.28 -2.76 -11.61
N ALA A 142 -4.25 -2.00 -11.22
CA ALA A 142 -2.97 -2.04 -11.92
C ALA A 142 -2.31 -3.43 -11.83
N PHE A 143 -2.36 -4.08 -10.68
CA PHE A 143 -1.83 -5.44 -10.52
C PHE A 143 -2.71 -6.51 -11.19
N GLU A 144 -4.03 -6.33 -11.16
CA GLU A 144 -4.97 -7.23 -11.86
C GLU A 144 -4.75 -7.23 -13.37
N GLU A 145 -4.59 -6.05 -13.99
CA GLU A 145 -4.30 -5.91 -15.43
C GLU A 145 -3.01 -6.62 -15.85
N HIS A 146 -2.02 -6.69 -14.97
CA HIS A 146 -0.75 -7.38 -15.22
C HIS A 146 -0.77 -8.86 -14.79
N GLY A 147 -1.93 -9.40 -14.37
CA GLY A 147 -2.04 -10.78 -13.91
C GLY A 147 -1.25 -11.09 -12.63
N ARG A 148 -0.98 -10.08 -11.81
CA ARG A 148 -0.17 -10.18 -10.58
C ARG A 148 -0.98 -9.91 -9.29
N TRP A 149 -2.28 -10.15 -9.35
CA TRP A 149 -3.16 -10.06 -8.19
C TRP A 149 -3.56 -11.45 -7.67
N LEU A 150 -3.43 -11.67 -6.37
CA LEU A 150 -3.89 -12.87 -5.67
C LEU A 150 -5.10 -12.52 -4.81
N GLN A 151 -6.28 -12.94 -5.24
CA GLN A 151 -7.55 -12.69 -4.54
C GLN A 151 -7.75 -13.74 -3.45
N CYS A 152 -7.75 -13.34 -2.18
CA CYS A 152 -7.79 -14.26 -1.02
C CYS A 152 -9.06 -15.11 -0.89
N ASP A 153 -10.18 -14.73 -1.50
CA ASP A 153 -11.42 -15.52 -1.47
C ASP A 153 -11.60 -16.45 -2.69
N GLN A 154 -10.64 -16.45 -3.61
CA GLN A 154 -10.68 -17.25 -4.84
C GLN A 154 -9.56 -18.29 -4.89
N VAL A 155 -8.40 -17.97 -4.36
CA VAL A 155 -7.22 -18.83 -4.36
C VAL A 155 -6.61 -18.90 -2.96
N GLU A 156 -5.81 -19.92 -2.71
CA GLU A 156 -4.90 -19.94 -1.58
C GLU A 156 -3.77 -18.93 -1.86
N ALA A 157 -3.98 -17.71 -1.36
CA ALA A 157 -3.07 -16.59 -1.61
C ALA A 157 -1.92 -16.61 -0.63
N ILE A 158 -0.80 -17.21 -1.03
CA ILE A 158 0.41 -17.31 -0.22
C ILE A 158 1.16 -15.97 -0.26
N PRO A 159 1.32 -15.28 0.88
CA PRO A 159 2.07 -14.04 0.96
C PRO A 159 3.58 -14.29 0.81
N LYS A 160 4.29 -13.29 0.29
CA LYS A 160 5.76 -13.28 0.26
C LYS A 160 6.30 -11.91 0.71
N PRO A 161 7.52 -11.86 1.28
CA PRO A 161 8.18 -10.57 1.54
C PRO A 161 8.25 -9.73 0.27
N GLY A 162 8.03 -8.44 0.39
CA GLY A 162 8.01 -7.50 -0.73
C GLY A 162 6.66 -7.41 -1.46
N TYR A 163 5.72 -8.35 -1.32
CA TYR A 163 4.37 -8.17 -1.85
C TYR A 163 3.67 -7.02 -1.17
N LEU A 164 2.72 -6.40 -1.88
CA LEU A 164 1.78 -5.51 -1.23
C LEU A 164 0.58 -6.32 -0.73
N VAL A 165 0.12 -6.00 0.46
CA VAL A 165 -1.14 -6.50 0.99
C VAL A 165 -2.20 -5.41 0.94
N ILE A 166 -3.39 -5.74 0.44
CA ILE A 166 -4.53 -4.83 0.41
C ILE A 166 -5.57 -5.28 1.42
N TYR A 167 -5.98 -4.35 2.26
CA TYR A 167 -7.00 -4.56 3.29
C TYR A 167 -8.35 -3.99 2.86
N GLY A 168 -9.40 -4.71 3.21
CA GLY A 168 -10.78 -4.27 3.12
C GLY A 168 -11.43 -4.12 4.48
N VAL A 169 -12.61 -3.51 4.49
CA VAL A 169 -13.46 -3.35 5.67
C VAL A 169 -14.81 -3.99 5.41
N ARG A 170 -15.24 -4.90 6.28
CA ARG A 170 -16.55 -5.57 6.18
C ARG A 170 -17.69 -4.55 6.13
N GLY A 171 -18.60 -4.73 5.18
CA GLY A 171 -19.73 -3.84 4.98
C GLY A 171 -19.38 -2.48 4.34
N SER A 172 -18.15 -2.31 3.86
CA SER A 172 -17.70 -1.10 3.19
C SER A 172 -16.91 -1.47 1.92
N THR A 173 -15.75 -0.86 1.71
CA THR A 173 -14.91 -1.08 0.53
C THR A 173 -13.92 -2.24 0.75
N PRO A 174 -13.64 -3.07 -0.29
CA PRO A 174 -12.58 -4.06 -0.24
C PRO A 174 -11.17 -3.46 -0.39
N TYR A 175 -11.04 -2.17 -0.68
CA TYR A 175 -9.77 -1.49 -0.97
C TYR A 175 -9.61 -0.26 -0.07
N THR A 176 -9.35 -0.50 1.21
CA THR A 176 -9.27 0.57 2.22
C THR A 176 -7.85 1.03 2.48
N HIS A 177 -6.91 0.10 2.52
CA HIS A 177 -5.54 0.34 2.93
C HIS A 177 -4.58 -0.60 2.19
N VAL A 178 -3.32 -0.20 2.08
CA VAL A 178 -2.25 -0.98 1.47
C VAL A 178 -0.99 -0.89 2.33
N ALA A 179 -0.30 -2.01 2.44
CA ALA A 179 0.96 -2.13 3.17
C ALA A 179 1.98 -2.96 2.40
N ILE A 180 3.24 -2.88 2.82
CA ILE A 180 4.35 -3.67 2.30
C ILE A 180 4.59 -4.84 3.24
N VAL A 181 4.57 -6.06 2.72
CA VAL A 181 4.92 -7.26 3.49
C VAL A 181 6.42 -7.28 3.73
N GLU A 182 6.83 -7.18 5.00
CA GLU A 182 8.23 -7.18 5.40
C GLU A 182 8.76 -8.62 5.56
N SER A 183 8.02 -9.43 6.30
CA SER A 183 8.38 -10.82 6.53
C SER A 183 7.14 -11.71 6.63
N VAL A 184 7.34 -13.01 6.39
CA VAL A 184 6.31 -14.03 6.42
C VAL A 184 6.86 -15.25 7.15
N THR A 185 6.11 -15.75 8.12
CA THR A 185 6.40 -17.03 8.79
C THR A 185 5.20 -17.95 8.63
N GLU A 186 5.41 -19.12 8.06
CA GLU A 186 4.38 -20.15 7.96
C GLU A 186 4.21 -20.84 9.32
N LEU A 187 2.98 -20.88 9.82
CA LEU A 187 2.64 -21.52 11.10
C LEU A 187 2.03 -22.93 10.93
N GLY A 188 1.82 -23.36 9.69
CA GLY A 188 1.12 -24.60 9.33
C GLY A 188 -0.36 -24.40 9.04
N ASP A 189 -0.97 -25.42 8.43
CA ASP A 189 -2.40 -25.46 8.08
C ASP A 189 -2.89 -24.23 7.26
N GLY A 190 -2.03 -23.62 6.44
CA GLY A 190 -2.35 -22.46 5.64
C GLY A 190 -2.43 -21.15 6.45
N VAL A 191 -1.92 -21.14 7.67
CA VAL A 191 -1.84 -19.95 8.52
C VAL A 191 -0.43 -19.37 8.45
N TYR A 192 -0.37 -18.06 8.28
CA TYR A 192 0.87 -17.28 8.19
C TYR A 192 0.89 -16.16 9.22
N GLU A 193 2.04 -15.88 9.77
CA GLU A 193 2.31 -14.66 10.50
C GLU A 193 2.98 -13.66 9.56
N LEU A 194 2.39 -12.48 9.42
CA LEU A 194 2.86 -11.41 8.56
C LEU A 194 3.37 -10.26 9.41
N THR A 195 4.56 -9.78 9.10
CA THR A 195 4.97 -8.45 9.50
C THR A 195 4.85 -7.52 8.30
N THR A 196 4.24 -6.37 8.49
CA THR A 196 4.06 -5.35 7.45
C THR A 196 4.63 -4.00 7.87
N VAL A 197 5.09 -3.22 6.89
CA VAL A 197 5.40 -1.80 7.07
C VAL A 197 4.31 -0.98 6.39
N GLU A 198 3.68 -0.10 7.14
CA GLU A 198 2.45 0.59 6.77
C GLU A 198 2.55 2.09 6.94
N GLY A 199 2.38 2.83 5.86
CA GLY A 199 2.25 4.29 5.91
C GLY A 199 0.81 4.72 6.26
N ASN A 200 0.69 5.87 6.93
CA ASN A 200 -0.60 6.51 7.26
C ASN A 200 -1.49 5.73 8.25
N ILE A 201 -0.90 4.97 9.13
CA ILE A 201 -1.62 4.37 10.25
C ILE A 201 -1.69 5.38 11.40
N ASN A 202 -2.84 6.04 11.56
CA ASN A 202 -3.00 7.17 12.47
C ASN A 202 -1.96 8.29 12.21
N SER A 203 -1.67 8.54 10.94
CA SER A 203 -0.65 9.51 10.48
C SER A 203 0.79 9.15 10.86
N THR A 204 1.09 7.87 11.06
CA THR A 204 2.44 7.37 11.33
C THR A 204 2.84 6.31 10.32
N ILE A 205 4.14 5.98 10.29
CA ILE A 205 4.63 4.73 9.71
C ILE A 205 4.66 3.71 10.85
N LYS A 206 4.13 2.51 10.60
CA LYS A 206 4.08 1.45 11.60
C LYS A 206 4.58 0.12 11.05
N ARG A 207 5.15 -0.67 11.93
CA ARG A 207 5.30 -2.12 11.73
C ARG A 207 4.16 -2.81 12.46
N MET A 208 3.44 -3.65 11.72
CA MET A 208 2.28 -4.35 12.24
C MET A 208 2.50 -5.85 12.09
N ASN A 209 2.00 -6.61 13.05
CA ASN A 209 2.09 -8.06 13.03
C ASN A 209 0.69 -8.67 13.10
N TYR A 210 0.38 -9.56 12.16
CA TYR A 210 -0.93 -10.17 12.00
C TYR A 210 -0.82 -11.67 11.72
N ARG A 211 -1.82 -12.44 12.13
CA ARG A 211 -2.06 -13.77 11.60
C ARG A 211 -3.01 -13.72 10.43
N TYR A 212 -2.65 -14.37 9.36
CA TYR A 212 -3.41 -14.51 8.13
C TYR A 212 -3.71 -15.98 7.86
N ASP A 213 -4.98 -16.31 7.63
CA ASP A 213 -5.45 -17.63 7.21
C ASP A 213 -5.72 -17.60 5.70
N ALA A 214 -4.92 -18.30 4.92
CA ALA A 214 -4.98 -18.35 3.47
C ALA A 214 -6.16 -19.19 2.94
N THR A 215 -6.97 -19.80 3.82
CA THR A 215 -8.13 -20.59 3.39
C THR A 215 -9.17 -19.72 2.70
N PRO A 216 -9.49 -19.92 1.40
CA PRO A 216 -10.39 -19.03 0.64
C PRO A 216 -11.78 -18.86 1.26
N LYS A 217 -12.25 -19.86 2.02
CA LYS A 217 -13.56 -19.84 2.69
C LYS A 217 -13.68 -18.77 3.78
N LYS A 218 -12.59 -18.18 4.22
CA LYS A 218 -12.54 -17.21 5.32
C LYS A 218 -12.41 -15.76 4.88
N LYS A 219 -12.91 -15.39 3.71
CA LYS A 219 -12.80 -14.04 3.12
C LYS A 219 -12.78 -12.87 4.10
N TYR A 220 -13.72 -12.81 5.06
CA TYR A 220 -13.85 -11.69 5.99
C TYR A 220 -13.29 -11.97 7.40
N TYR A 221 -12.71 -13.14 7.59
CA TYR A 221 -12.22 -13.62 8.88
C TYR A 221 -10.81 -14.22 8.76
N ASN A 222 -10.12 -13.85 7.69
CA ASN A 222 -8.80 -14.36 7.36
C ASN A 222 -7.65 -13.64 8.08
N MET A 223 -7.98 -12.71 8.97
CA MET A 223 -6.99 -11.88 9.66
C MET A 223 -7.30 -11.85 11.16
N SER A 224 -6.29 -12.04 11.99
CA SER A 224 -6.38 -11.95 13.45
C SER A 224 -5.12 -11.33 14.05
N VAL A 225 -5.22 -10.91 15.31
CA VAL A 225 -4.07 -10.41 16.06
C VAL A 225 -3.12 -11.54 16.45
N VAL A 226 -1.85 -11.26 16.53
CA VAL A 226 -0.88 -12.12 17.20
C VAL A 226 -1.06 -11.92 18.72
N PRO A 227 -1.22 -12.98 19.52
CA PRO A 227 -1.34 -12.84 20.96
C PRO A 227 -0.14 -12.12 21.59
N GLU A 228 -0.41 -11.32 22.60
CA GLU A 228 0.65 -10.67 23.38
C GLU A 228 1.55 -11.75 24.01
N GLY A 229 2.86 -11.60 23.89
CA GLY A 229 3.85 -12.59 24.33
C GLY A 229 4.25 -13.61 23.27
N GLU A 230 3.54 -13.71 22.14
CA GLU A 230 3.96 -14.50 20.98
C GLU A 230 4.63 -13.64 19.90
N ILE A 231 4.64 -12.32 20.05
CA ILE A 231 5.33 -11.41 19.13
C ILE A 231 6.83 -11.54 19.36
N THR A 232 7.51 -12.02 18.32
CA THR A 232 8.96 -12.26 18.36
C THR A 232 9.75 -11.10 17.76
N GLN A 233 9.07 -10.14 17.14
CA GLN A 233 9.71 -9.03 16.43
C GLN A 233 9.66 -7.75 17.24
N GLU A 234 10.83 -7.18 17.45
CA GLU A 234 10.98 -5.90 18.15
C GLU A 234 10.25 -4.76 17.41
N ASN A 235 9.67 -3.85 18.16
CA ASN A 235 8.96 -2.66 17.65
C ASN A 235 7.73 -2.94 16.76
N CYS A 236 7.22 -4.16 16.75
CA CYS A 236 5.96 -4.47 16.08
C CYS A 236 4.75 -4.16 16.97
N GLN A 237 3.68 -3.69 16.33
CA GLN A 237 2.37 -3.59 16.95
C GLN A 237 1.52 -4.82 16.59
N TYR A 238 0.75 -5.31 17.53
CA TYR A 238 -0.04 -6.55 17.39
C TYR A 238 -1.55 -6.31 17.41
N THR A 239 -1.97 -5.06 17.53
CA THR A 239 -3.39 -4.71 17.63
C THR A 239 -3.96 -4.45 16.25
N LEU A 240 -4.99 -5.18 15.86
CA LEU A 240 -5.80 -4.85 14.70
C LEU A 240 -6.41 -3.46 14.88
N GLN A 241 -6.39 -2.65 13.83
CA GLN A 241 -6.99 -1.33 13.89
C GLN A 241 -8.49 -1.38 14.14
N LYS A 242 -9.16 -2.39 13.60
CA LYS A 242 -10.60 -2.64 13.75
C LYS A 242 -10.92 -4.11 13.50
N ASP A 243 -11.83 -4.67 14.25
CA ASP A 243 -12.32 -6.05 14.12
C ASP A 243 -12.99 -6.34 12.78
N THR A 244 -13.28 -5.31 12.00
CA THR A 244 -13.93 -5.40 10.70
C THR A 244 -12.95 -5.50 9.53
N TRP A 245 -11.67 -5.39 9.77
CA TRP A 245 -10.65 -5.46 8.72
C TRP A 245 -10.38 -6.91 8.30
N TYR A 246 -10.05 -7.08 7.04
CA TYR A 246 -9.64 -8.37 6.46
C TYR A 246 -8.65 -8.12 5.31
N ILE A 247 -7.87 -9.14 4.96
CA ILE A 247 -7.00 -9.09 3.79
C ILE A 247 -7.83 -9.43 2.55
N THR A 248 -7.91 -8.50 1.60
CA THR A 248 -8.58 -8.70 0.32
C THR A 248 -7.72 -9.52 -0.63
N GLY A 249 -6.44 -9.27 -0.65
CA GLY A 249 -5.49 -9.97 -1.49
C GLY A 249 -4.09 -9.39 -1.45
N PHE A 250 -3.23 -9.96 -2.28
CA PHE A 250 -1.82 -9.57 -2.40
C PHE A 250 -1.48 -9.18 -3.83
N CYS A 251 -0.68 -8.13 -3.96
CA CYS A 251 -0.07 -7.72 -5.22
C CYS A 251 1.34 -8.32 -5.30
N GLN A 252 1.59 -9.13 -6.32
CA GLN A 252 2.87 -9.79 -6.56
C GLN A 252 3.83 -8.79 -7.23
N THR A 253 4.69 -8.17 -6.44
CA THR A 253 5.66 -7.17 -6.93
C THR A 253 6.83 -7.82 -7.68
N TRP A 254 7.02 -9.14 -7.48
CA TRP A 254 8.06 -9.97 -8.10
C TRP A 254 7.62 -11.42 -8.25
#